data_57139fc36e32990d83821c6542255825
#
_entry.id   57139fc36e32990d83821c6542255825
#
_cell.length_a   1.000
_cell.length_b   1.000
_cell.length_c   1.000
_cell.angle_alpha   90.00
_cell.angle_beta   90.00
_cell.angle_gamma   90.00
#
_symmetry.space_group_name_H-M   'P 1'
#
loop_
_entity.id
_entity.type
_entity.pdbx_description
1 polymer ?
#
loop_
_entity_poly.entity_id
_entity_poly.type
_entity_poly.pdbx_seq_one_letter_code
_entity_poly.pdbx_strand_id
1 'polypeptide(L)'
;MKIICNICYKETILGPEEKEKYFPNDPDDSIRYSECKECRYKRLCLELPLIYRDAVDDYNVMAKLDINKSYFFYGDTGAGKTFSAIEILKRRWENGQSGRFISYPELIFSIQTNYEQNAEMVDEIKKYKQLIVLDDFGAEKMTDFVRQVSYLIINYREQNKLQTIITSNFTLDEIDMYIDRRISSRIAGMCEIVRMSGDKRLTKK
;
A
#
# COMPACT_ATOMS: atom_id res chain seq x y z
N MET A 1 28.43 -7.73 14.53
CA MET A 1 27.77 -6.46 14.95
C MET A 1 26.53 -6.78 15.77
N LYS A 2 26.31 -6.05 16.86
CA LYS A 2 25.14 -6.22 17.73
C LYS A 2 24.12 -5.10 17.45
N ILE A 3 22.87 -5.46 17.20
CA ILE A 3 21.77 -4.51 17.07
C ILE A 3 20.81 -4.72 18.24
N ILE A 4 20.47 -3.62 18.93
CA ILE A 4 19.50 -3.63 20.01
C ILE A 4 18.25 -2.87 19.54
N CYS A 5 17.07 -3.50 19.66
CA CYS A 5 15.83 -2.81 19.38
C CYS A 5 15.61 -1.67 20.37
N ASN A 6 15.42 -0.45 19.89
CA ASN A 6 15.18 0.72 20.73
C ASN A 6 13.78 0.76 21.38
N ILE A 7 12.91 -0.21 21.05
CA ILE A 7 11.54 -0.32 21.58
C ILE A 7 11.40 -1.48 22.57
N CYS A 8 11.78 -2.69 22.18
CA CYS A 8 11.61 -3.90 23.03
C CYS A 8 12.93 -4.42 23.61
N TYR A 9 14.05 -3.77 23.32
CA TYR A 9 15.41 -4.12 23.78
C TYR A 9 15.90 -5.53 23.35
N LYS A 10 15.18 -6.18 22.42
CA LYS A 10 15.62 -7.46 21.84
C LYS A 10 16.93 -7.28 21.10
N GLU A 11 17.88 -8.14 21.42
CA GLU A 11 19.20 -8.18 20.78
C GLU A 11 19.18 -9.05 19.53
N THR A 12 19.84 -8.59 18.47
CA THR A 12 20.07 -9.33 17.24
C THR A 12 21.55 -9.23 16.91
N ILE A 13 22.20 -10.39 16.69
CA ILE A 13 23.60 -10.43 16.26
C ILE A 13 23.61 -10.67 14.75
N LEU A 14 24.16 -9.73 14.00
CA LEU A 14 24.35 -9.90 12.55
C LEU A 14 25.63 -10.70 12.28
N GLY A 15 25.51 -11.71 11.42
CA GLY A 15 26.67 -12.40 10.84
C GLY A 15 27.49 -11.49 9.91
N PRO A 16 28.70 -11.93 9.50
CA PRO A 16 29.56 -11.13 8.62
C PRO A 16 28.90 -10.74 7.29
N GLU A 17 28.17 -11.67 6.67
CA GLU A 17 27.49 -11.43 5.39
C GLU A 17 26.34 -10.43 5.53
N GLU A 18 25.57 -10.51 6.61
CA GLU A 18 24.49 -9.56 6.88
C GLU A 18 25.02 -8.18 7.24
N LYS A 19 26.14 -8.12 7.99
CA LYS A 19 26.83 -6.86 8.31
C LYS A 19 27.25 -6.17 7.02
N GLU A 20 27.94 -6.87 6.12
CA GLU A 20 28.39 -6.32 4.83
C GLU A 20 27.23 -5.86 3.96
N LYS A 21 26.13 -6.62 3.94
CA LYS A 21 24.93 -6.27 3.16
C LYS A 21 24.23 -5.01 3.65
N TYR A 22 24.12 -4.81 4.97
CA TYR A 22 23.33 -3.71 5.54
C TYR A 22 24.19 -2.52 5.99
N PHE A 23 25.49 -2.74 6.24
CA PHE A 23 26.42 -1.73 6.74
C PHE A 23 27.81 -1.88 6.09
N PRO A 24 27.92 -1.78 4.75
CA PRO A 24 29.15 -2.12 4.00
C PRO A 24 30.37 -1.26 4.34
N ASN A 25 30.18 -0.11 4.94
CA ASN A 25 31.27 0.82 5.28
C ASN A 25 31.42 1.05 6.80
N ASP A 26 30.93 0.14 7.62
CA ASP A 26 31.01 0.29 9.06
C ASP A 26 32.24 -0.47 9.61
N PRO A 27 33.33 0.22 9.97
CA PRO A 27 34.56 -0.41 10.43
C PRO A 27 34.45 -0.99 11.85
N ASP A 28 33.39 -0.62 12.60
CA ASP A 28 33.29 -0.90 14.02
C ASP A 28 32.23 -1.95 14.35
N ASP A 29 32.55 -2.89 15.26
CA ASP A 29 31.60 -3.84 15.84
C ASP A 29 30.73 -3.20 16.94
N SER A 30 30.43 -1.92 16.78
CA SER A 30 29.65 -1.14 17.70
C SER A 30 28.21 -1.64 17.85
N ILE A 31 27.66 -1.41 19.04
CA ILE A 31 26.26 -1.67 19.31
C ILE A 31 25.44 -0.59 18.61
N ARG A 32 24.48 -1.01 17.75
CA ARG A 32 23.56 -0.09 17.10
C ARG A 32 22.15 -0.26 17.64
N TYR A 33 21.45 0.84 17.74
CA TYR A 33 20.05 0.86 18.14
C TYR A 33 19.18 1.08 16.90
N SER A 34 18.29 0.14 16.63
CA SER A 34 17.30 0.25 15.55
C SER A 34 16.02 -0.49 15.93
N GLU A 35 14.94 -0.17 15.23
CA GLU A 35 13.67 -0.88 15.41
C GLU A 35 13.78 -2.30 14.84
N CYS A 36 13.46 -3.34 15.63
CA CYS A 36 13.41 -4.70 15.12
C CYS A 36 12.18 -4.93 14.22
N LYS A 37 12.23 -5.97 13.39
CA LYS A 37 11.14 -6.30 12.45
C LYS A 37 9.78 -6.41 13.12
N GLU A 38 9.71 -7.04 14.28
CA GLU A 38 8.47 -7.25 15.03
C GLU A 38 7.88 -5.93 15.58
N CYS A 39 8.71 -5.06 16.16
CA CYS A 39 8.25 -3.75 16.63
C CYS A 39 7.82 -2.86 15.46
N ARG A 40 8.58 -2.88 14.38
CA ARG A 40 8.23 -2.18 13.14
C ARG A 40 6.89 -2.65 12.57
N TYR A 41 6.69 -3.96 12.48
CA TYR A 41 5.42 -4.52 12.03
C TYR A 41 4.26 -4.05 12.90
N LYS A 42 4.38 -4.17 14.23
CA LYS A 42 3.35 -3.70 15.17
C LYS A 42 3.04 -2.21 15.00
N ARG A 43 4.06 -1.37 14.87
CA ARG A 43 3.89 0.06 14.64
C ARG A 43 3.16 0.35 13.34
N LEU A 44 3.57 -0.28 12.24
CA LEU A 44 2.92 -0.11 10.94
C LEU A 44 1.47 -0.58 10.94
N CYS A 45 1.15 -1.66 11.66
CA CYS A 45 -0.23 -2.11 11.84
C CYS A 45 -1.10 -1.06 12.56
N LEU A 46 -0.53 -0.24 13.46
CA LEU A 46 -1.27 0.83 14.13
C LEU A 46 -1.65 1.98 13.18
N GLU A 47 -0.97 2.13 12.04
CA GLU A 47 -1.33 3.11 11.01
C GLU A 47 -2.57 2.69 10.19
N LEU A 48 -2.99 1.41 10.28
CA LEU A 48 -4.19 0.92 9.61
C LEU A 48 -5.46 1.28 10.40
N PRO A 49 -6.61 1.42 9.70
CA PRO A 49 -7.91 1.49 10.37
C PRO A 49 -8.12 0.30 11.31
N LEU A 50 -8.78 0.54 12.46
CA LEU A 50 -8.89 -0.42 13.56
C LEU A 50 -9.38 -1.82 13.10
N ILE A 51 -10.38 -1.85 12.22
CA ILE A 51 -10.98 -3.10 11.70
C ILE A 51 -10.00 -3.99 10.93
N TYR A 52 -8.86 -3.44 10.48
CA TYR A 52 -7.85 -4.16 9.71
C TYR A 52 -6.60 -4.51 10.52
N ARG A 53 -6.45 -3.99 11.75
CA ARG A 53 -5.27 -4.24 12.60
C ARG A 53 -5.17 -5.70 12.99
N ASP A 54 -6.29 -6.24 13.45
CA ASP A 54 -6.40 -7.61 13.98
C ASP A 54 -6.99 -8.60 12.97
N ALA A 55 -7.22 -8.16 11.73
CA ALA A 55 -7.68 -9.02 10.66
C ALA A 55 -6.57 -10.03 10.33
N VAL A 56 -6.66 -11.20 10.97
CA VAL A 56 -5.76 -12.32 10.79
C VAL A 56 -6.38 -13.30 9.79
N ASP A 57 -5.64 -13.63 8.74
CA ASP A 57 -5.51 -14.93 8.07
C ASP A 57 -6.75 -15.73 7.62
N ASP A 58 -7.98 -15.22 7.71
CA ASP A 58 -9.16 -15.97 7.23
C ASP A 58 -9.33 -15.97 5.69
N TYR A 59 -8.41 -15.32 4.98
CA TYR A 59 -8.47 -15.20 3.53
C TYR A 59 -7.41 -16.03 2.81
N ASN A 60 -7.43 -17.34 2.99
CA ASN A 60 -6.57 -18.32 2.29
C ASN A 60 -6.51 -18.17 0.75
N VAL A 61 -7.44 -17.44 0.15
CA VAL A 61 -7.47 -17.20 -1.31
C VAL A 61 -6.35 -16.26 -1.74
N MET A 62 -5.93 -15.33 -0.89
CA MET A 62 -4.92 -14.32 -1.20
C MET A 62 -3.48 -14.74 -0.86
N ALA A 63 -3.30 -15.84 -0.14
CA ALA A 63 -1.96 -16.39 0.16
C ALA A 63 -1.13 -16.74 -1.10
N LYS A 64 -1.81 -16.90 -2.25
CA LYS A 64 -1.18 -17.19 -3.55
C LYS A 64 -0.75 -15.96 -4.33
N LEU A 65 -1.17 -14.75 -3.95
CA LEU A 65 -0.80 -13.54 -4.67
C LEU A 65 0.66 -13.15 -4.38
N ASP A 66 1.36 -12.76 -5.43
CA ASP A 66 2.75 -12.29 -5.31
C ASP A 66 2.77 -10.91 -4.65
N ILE A 67 3.47 -10.80 -3.51
CA ILE A 67 3.59 -9.55 -2.77
C ILE A 67 4.38 -8.46 -3.51
N ASN A 68 5.03 -8.79 -4.62
CA ASN A 68 5.85 -7.85 -5.41
C ASN A 68 5.14 -7.35 -6.69
N LYS A 69 3.89 -7.78 -6.92
CA LYS A 69 3.10 -7.34 -8.07
C LYS A 69 2.13 -6.22 -7.72
N SER A 70 1.71 -5.48 -8.74
CA SER A 70 0.63 -4.50 -8.64
C SER A 70 -0.70 -5.18 -8.95
N TYR A 71 -1.77 -4.78 -8.25
CA TYR A 71 -3.11 -5.35 -8.41
C TYR A 71 -4.18 -4.27 -8.50
N PHE A 72 -5.19 -4.55 -9.30
CA PHE A 72 -6.45 -3.83 -9.30
C PHE A 72 -7.56 -4.76 -8.83
N PHE A 73 -7.98 -4.60 -7.56
CA PHE A 73 -9.10 -5.34 -6.98
C PHE A 73 -10.39 -4.55 -7.21
N TYR A 74 -11.33 -5.14 -7.93
CA TYR A 74 -12.61 -4.50 -8.21
C TYR A 74 -13.80 -5.44 -7.98
N GLY A 75 -14.99 -4.86 -7.85
CA GLY A 75 -16.25 -5.59 -7.72
C GLY A 75 -17.09 -5.21 -6.53
N ASP A 76 -17.93 -6.12 -6.04
CA ASP A 76 -19.01 -5.83 -5.11
C ASP A 76 -18.52 -5.22 -3.79
N THR A 77 -19.36 -4.35 -3.20
CA THR A 77 -19.14 -3.86 -1.85
C THR A 77 -19.17 -5.04 -0.87
N GLY A 78 -18.24 -5.07 0.08
CA GLY A 78 -18.12 -6.17 1.04
C GLY A 78 -17.38 -7.40 0.53
N ALA A 79 -16.96 -7.45 -0.73
CA ALA A 79 -16.26 -8.60 -1.33
C ALA A 79 -14.84 -8.85 -0.74
N GLY A 80 -14.31 -7.95 0.09
CA GLY A 80 -13.03 -8.11 0.77
C GLY A 80 -11.84 -7.50 0.01
N LYS A 81 -12.06 -6.57 -0.93
CA LYS A 81 -11.02 -5.90 -1.71
C LYS A 81 -9.94 -5.25 -0.83
N THR A 82 -10.37 -4.40 0.10
CA THR A 82 -9.49 -3.72 1.05
C THR A 82 -8.73 -4.70 1.94
N PHE A 83 -9.39 -5.75 2.43
CA PHE A 83 -8.74 -6.80 3.22
C PHE A 83 -7.62 -7.49 2.41
N SER A 84 -7.87 -7.81 1.15
CA SER A 84 -6.88 -8.44 0.27
C SER A 84 -5.68 -7.54 0.02
N ALA A 85 -5.91 -6.25 -0.18
CA ALA A 85 -4.86 -5.25 -0.38
C ALA A 85 -3.99 -5.11 0.88
N ILE A 86 -4.63 -5.05 2.06
CA ILE A 86 -3.94 -4.94 3.35
C ILE A 86 -3.20 -6.22 3.69
N GLU A 87 -3.72 -7.40 3.35
CA GLU A 87 -3.03 -8.67 3.53
C GLU A 87 -1.68 -8.68 2.77
N ILE A 88 -1.66 -8.26 1.52
CA ILE A 88 -0.42 -8.13 0.76
C ILE A 88 0.53 -7.13 1.44
N LEU A 89 0.01 -6.00 1.92
CA LEU A 89 0.79 -4.97 2.60
C LEU A 89 1.40 -5.50 3.90
N LYS A 90 0.64 -6.22 4.73
CA LYS A 90 1.12 -6.85 5.97
C LYS A 90 2.21 -7.88 5.69
N ARG A 91 2.01 -8.76 4.71
CA ARG A 91 3.03 -9.74 4.28
C ARG A 91 4.32 -9.07 3.81
N ARG A 92 4.25 -7.91 3.16
CA ARG A 92 5.45 -7.12 2.84
C ARG A 92 6.15 -6.61 4.10
N TRP A 93 5.41 -6.09 5.05
CA TRP A 93 5.97 -5.61 6.32
C TRP A 93 6.65 -6.74 7.11
N GLU A 94 6.03 -7.93 7.15
CA GLU A 94 6.62 -9.14 7.74
C GLU A 94 7.93 -9.54 7.08
N ASN A 95 8.04 -9.35 5.76
CA ASN A 95 9.28 -9.56 5.01
C ASN A 95 10.28 -8.39 5.11
N GLY A 96 10.02 -7.40 5.99
CA GLY A 96 10.90 -6.24 6.18
C GLY A 96 10.83 -5.20 5.07
N GLN A 97 9.91 -5.35 4.12
CA GLN A 97 9.67 -4.37 3.05
C GLN A 97 8.76 -3.24 3.55
N SER A 98 8.77 -2.11 2.87
CA SER A 98 7.91 -0.97 3.20
C SER A 98 6.69 -0.91 2.28
N GLY A 99 5.67 -0.20 2.73
CA GLY A 99 4.48 0.15 1.96
C GLY A 99 3.57 1.04 2.79
N ARG A 100 2.61 1.71 2.13
CA ARG A 100 1.64 2.60 2.76
C ARG A 100 0.23 2.22 2.35
N PHE A 101 -0.70 2.31 3.30
CA PHE A 101 -2.14 2.27 3.04
C PHE A 101 -2.67 3.71 2.99
N ILE A 102 -3.46 4.01 1.96
CA ILE A 102 -4.02 5.34 1.72
C ILE A 102 -5.49 5.16 1.34
N SER A 103 -6.39 5.67 2.16
CA SER A 103 -7.78 5.89 1.77
C SER A 103 -7.80 6.98 0.69
N TYR A 104 -8.17 6.62 -0.54
CA TYR A 104 -8.08 7.55 -1.65
C TYR A 104 -9.05 8.75 -1.51
N PRO A 105 -10.30 8.57 -1.05
CA PRO A 105 -11.18 9.70 -0.78
C PRO A 105 -10.64 10.67 0.27
N GLU A 106 -10.00 10.16 1.34
CA GLU A 106 -9.38 11.00 2.38
C GLU A 106 -8.15 11.76 1.85
N LEU A 107 -7.35 11.12 1.00
CA LEU A 107 -6.24 11.77 0.31
C LEU A 107 -6.72 12.93 -0.54
N ILE A 108 -7.74 12.71 -1.37
CA ILE A 108 -8.33 13.75 -2.21
C ILE A 108 -8.88 14.90 -1.37
N PHE A 109 -9.60 14.59 -0.30
CA PHE A 109 -10.11 15.60 0.64
C PHE A 109 -8.97 16.43 1.24
N SER A 110 -7.89 15.78 1.68
CA SER A 110 -6.72 16.45 2.25
C SER A 110 -6.02 17.35 1.24
N ILE A 111 -5.87 16.90 -0.02
CA ILE A 111 -5.27 17.71 -1.10
C ILE A 111 -6.17 18.93 -1.43
N GLN A 112 -7.48 18.75 -1.42
CA GLN A 112 -8.43 19.85 -1.69
C GLN A 112 -8.47 20.91 -0.59
N THR A 113 -8.24 20.54 0.66
CA THR A 113 -8.32 21.44 1.81
C THR A 113 -7.00 22.13 2.16
N ASN A 114 -5.86 21.57 1.74
CA ASN A 114 -4.53 22.10 2.03
C ASN A 114 -3.92 22.78 0.79
N TYR A 115 -4.45 23.90 0.37
CA TYR A 115 -4.04 24.60 -0.87
C TYR A 115 -2.55 24.91 -0.96
N GLU A 116 -1.89 25.21 0.16
CA GLU A 116 -0.45 25.55 0.19
C GLU A 116 0.46 24.34 -0.02
N GLN A 117 0.02 23.13 0.36
CA GLN A 117 0.82 21.91 0.34
C GLN A 117 0.31 20.85 -0.65
N ASN A 118 -0.72 21.15 -1.42
CA ASN A 118 -1.35 20.17 -2.30
C ASN A 118 -0.38 19.55 -3.32
N ALA A 119 0.51 20.37 -3.90
CA ALA A 119 1.49 19.90 -4.87
C ALA A 119 2.53 18.98 -4.22
N GLU A 120 2.96 19.28 -3.00
CA GLU A 120 3.90 18.45 -2.23
C GLU A 120 3.28 17.10 -1.85
N MET A 121 2.02 17.12 -1.40
CA MET A 121 1.28 15.89 -1.07
C MET A 121 1.14 14.97 -2.29
N VAL A 122 0.76 15.53 -3.45
CA VAL A 122 0.69 14.76 -4.70
C VAL A 122 2.05 14.20 -5.08
N ASP A 123 3.10 15.02 -4.96
CA ASP A 123 4.48 14.63 -5.27
C ASP A 123 4.99 13.53 -4.34
N GLU A 124 4.71 13.60 -3.05
CA GLU A 124 5.06 12.56 -2.07
C GLU A 124 4.43 11.22 -2.46
N ILE A 125 3.12 11.21 -2.73
CA ILE A 125 2.39 9.98 -3.05
C ILE A 125 2.86 9.39 -4.38
N LYS A 126 2.94 10.19 -5.45
CA LYS A 126 3.33 9.66 -6.76
C LYS A 126 4.76 9.14 -6.79
N LYS A 127 5.69 9.78 -6.05
CA LYS A 127 7.12 9.45 -6.02
C LYS A 127 7.52 8.41 -4.97
N TYR A 128 6.60 8.00 -4.09
CA TYR A 128 6.91 6.99 -3.08
C TYR A 128 7.33 5.67 -3.72
N LYS A 129 8.58 5.27 -3.52
CA LYS A 129 9.23 4.17 -4.26
C LYS A 129 8.72 2.77 -3.90
N GLN A 130 8.14 2.61 -2.71
CA GLN A 130 7.63 1.33 -2.24
C GLN A 130 6.16 1.13 -2.60
N LEU A 131 5.57 0.02 -2.16
CA LEU A 131 4.14 -0.25 -2.37
C LEU A 131 3.26 0.86 -1.80
N ILE A 132 2.30 1.31 -2.61
CA ILE A 132 1.14 2.07 -2.14
C ILE A 132 -0.13 1.26 -2.40
N VAL A 133 -0.99 1.21 -1.39
CA VAL A 133 -2.39 0.80 -1.53
C VAL A 133 -3.23 2.07 -1.63
N LEU A 134 -3.92 2.25 -2.75
CA LEU A 134 -4.93 3.29 -2.97
C LEU A 134 -6.31 2.64 -2.80
N ASP A 135 -6.92 2.83 -1.62
CA ASP A 135 -8.17 2.17 -1.27
C ASP A 135 -9.39 3.00 -1.64
N ASP A 136 -10.44 2.35 -2.10
CA ASP A 136 -11.72 2.93 -2.53
C ASP A 136 -11.58 4.00 -3.63
N PHE A 137 -10.71 3.74 -4.63
CA PHE A 137 -10.51 4.61 -5.78
C PHE A 137 -11.82 4.79 -6.58
N GLY A 138 -12.20 6.05 -6.81
CA GLY A 138 -13.42 6.44 -7.52
C GLY A 138 -14.66 6.59 -6.64
N ALA A 139 -14.56 6.40 -5.30
CA ALA A 139 -15.66 6.64 -4.38
C ALA A 139 -15.91 8.13 -4.11
N GLU A 140 -14.91 8.98 -4.35
CA GLU A 140 -14.99 10.43 -4.22
C GLU A 140 -15.80 11.08 -5.35
N LYS A 141 -16.31 12.29 -5.09
CA LYS A 141 -16.98 13.07 -6.15
C LYS A 141 -15.97 13.45 -7.24
N MET A 142 -16.18 12.91 -8.44
CA MET A 142 -15.29 13.16 -9.57
C MET A 142 -15.46 14.57 -10.12
N THR A 143 -14.45 15.41 -9.93
CA THR A 143 -14.28 16.74 -10.48
C THR A 143 -13.09 16.76 -11.44
N ASP A 144 -12.93 17.83 -12.24
CA ASP A 144 -11.76 17.96 -13.12
C ASP A 144 -10.45 17.99 -12.33
N PHE A 145 -10.46 18.60 -11.15
CA PHE A 145 -9.31 18.59 -10.25
C PHE A 145 -8.97 17.17 -9.77
N VAL A 146 -9.96 16.42 -9.28
CA VAL A 146 -9.76 15.03 -8.82
C VAL A 146 -9.26 14.15 -9.97
N ARG A 147 -9.85 14.30 -11.16
CA ARG A 147 -9.40 13.60 -12.38
C ARG A 147 -7.94 13.89 -12.72
N GLN A 148 -7.55 15.16 -12.63
CA GLN A 148 -6.17 15.58 -12.89
C GLN A 148 -5.19 15.00 -11.86
N VAL A 149 -5.52 15.07 -10.56
CA VAL A 149 -4.69 14.51 -9.48
C VAL A 149 -4.56 12.99 -9.65
N SER A 150 -5.68 12.29 -9.89
CA SER A 150 -5.69 10.85 -10.15
C SER A 150 -4.78 10.48 -11.32
N TYR A 151 -4.90 11.21 -12.42
CA TYR A 151 -4.05 11.00 -13.59
C TYR A 151 -2.56 11.20 -13.27
N LEU A 152 -2.20 12.27 -12.57
CA LEU A 152 -0.81 12.56 -12.20
C LEU A 152 -0.20 11.43 -11.35
N ILE A 153 -0.94 10.92 -10.36
CA ILE A 153 -0.48 9.85 -9.49
C ILE A 153 -0.30 8.55 -10.28
N ILE A 154 -1.35 8.09 -10.97
CA ILE A 154 -1.35 6.81 -11.68
C ILE A 154 -0.34 6.82 -12.84
N ASN A 155 -0.31 7.90 -13.63
CA ASN A 155 0.62 8.04 -14.75
C ASN A 155 2.09 7.98 -14.31
N TYR A 156 2.44 8.71 -13.24
CA TYR A 156 3.82 8.71 -12.75
C TYR A 156 4.23 7.33 -12.24
N ARG A 157 3.34 6.66 -11.47
CA ARG A 157 3.63 5.36 -10.89
C ARG A 157 3.75 4.27 -11.96
N GLU A 158 2.89 4.30 -12.98
CA GLU A 158 2.98 3.40 -14.14
C GLU A 158 4.29 3.60 -14.90
N GLN A 159 4.63 4.84 -15.29
CA GLN A 159 5.85 5.15 -16.04
C GLN A 159 7.14 4.76 -15.30
N ASN A 160 7.14 4.85 -13.97
CA ASN A 160 8.28 4.50 -13.13
C ASN A 160 8.22 3.07 -12.57
N LYS A 161 7.25 2.24 -13.01
CA LYS A 161 7.05 0.86 -12.58
C LYS A 161 6.97 0.72 -11.05
N LEU A 162 6.36 1.71 -10.38
CA LEU A 162 6.20 1.73 -8.94
C LEU A 162 5.02 0.87 -8.53
N GLN A 163 5.27 -0.09 -7.62
CA GLN A 163 4.27 -1.04 -7.18
C GLN A 163 3.05 -0.34 -6.56
N THR A 164 1.86 -0.68 -7.06
CA THR A 164 0.61 -0.04 -6.66
C THR A 164 -0.50 -1.09 -6.57
N ILE A 165 -1.24 -1.09 -5.47
CA ILE A 165 -2.49 -1.82 -5.35
C ILE A 165 -3.61 -0.80 -5.32
N ILE A 166 -4.64 -1.03 -6.12
CA ILE A 166 -5.81 -0.16 -6.20
C ILE A 166 -7.03 -1.01 -5.90
N THR A 167 -7.89 -0.55 -5.00
CA THR A 167 -9.21 -1.14 -4.80
C THR A 167 -10.29 -0.20 -5.33
N SER A 168 -11.32 -0.73 -5.94
CA SER A 168 -12.43 0.07 -6.49
C SER A 168 -13.73 -0.74 -6.52
N ASN A 169 -14.86 -0.04 -6.43
CA ASN A 169 -16.15 -0.61 -6.76
C ASN A 169 -16.44 -0.56 -8.28
N PHE A 170 -15.66 0.21 -9.02
CA PHE A 170 -15.78 0.33 -10.48
C PHE A 170 -14.94 -0.74 -11.20
N THR A 171 -15.49 -1.23 -12.31
CA THR A 171 -14.73 -1.96 -13.33
C THR A 171 -13.79 -1.00 -14.09
N LEU A 172 -12.86 -1.54 -14.88
CA LEU A 172 -12.03 -0.70 -15.75
C LEU A 172 -12.86 0.05 -16.80
N ASP A 173 -13.93 -0.56 -17.32
CA ASP A 173 -14.84 0.07 -18.28
C ASP A 173 -15.61 1.23 -17.64
N GLU A 174 -16.01 1.08 -16.39
CA GLU A 174 -16.65 2.17 -15.63
C GLU A 174 -15.65 3.29 -15.29
N ILE A 175 -14.40 2.97 -14.98
CA ILE A 175 -13.34 3.98 -14.82
C ILE A 175 -13.12 4.71 -16.16
N ASP A 176 -13.09 4.00 -17.29
CA ASP A 176 -13.02 4.60 -18.62
C ASP A 176 -14.16 5.59 -18.86
N MET A 177 -15.38 5.16 -18.58
CA MET A 177 -16.60 5.93 -18.86
C MET A 177 -16.80 7.13 -17.91
N TYR A 178 -16.60 6.92 -16.60
CA TYR A 178 -16.99 7.89 -15.57
C TYR A 178 -15.83 8.73 -15.03
N ILE A 179 -14.60 8.23 -15.16
CA ILE A 179 -13.41 8.90 -14.62
C ILE A 179 -12.54 9.43 -15.76
N ASP A 180 -11.72 8.58 -16.38
CA ASP A 180 -10.85 8.97 -17.48
C ASP A 180 -10.26 7.73 -18.17
N ARG A 181 -10.39 7.65 -19.49
CA ARG A 181 -9.83 6.58 -20.32
C ARG A 181 -8.32 6.40 -20.15
N ARG A 182 -7.60 7.50 -19.94
CA ARG A 182 -6.15 7.44 -19.76
C ARG A 182 -5.78 6.77 -18.45
N ILE A 183 -6.61 6.92 -17.40
CA ILE A 183 -6.41 6.28 -16.09
C ILE A 183 -6.69 4.79 -16.20
N SER A 184 -7.83 4.38 -16.78
CA SER A 184 -8.18 2.97 -16.94
C SER A 184 -7.13 2.20 -17.75
N SER A 185 -6.65 2.79 -18.84
CA SER A 185 -5.59 2.21 -19.67
C SER A 185 -4.29 1.98 -18.91
N ARG A 186 -3.88 2.92 -18.03
CA ARG A 186 -2.66 2.79 -17.22
C ARG A 186 -2.82 1.75 -16.11
N ILE A 187 -3.97 1.72 -15.46
CA ILE A 187 -4.28 0.67 -14.47
C ILE A 187 -4.19 -0.71 -15.13
N ALA A 188 -4.78 -0.87 -16.31
CA ALA A 188 -4.72 -2.13 -17.07
C ALA A 188 -3.27 -2.50 -17.47
N GLY A 189 -2.43 -1.50 -17.76
CA GLY A 189 -1.03 -1.73 -18.14
C GLY A 189 -0.11 -2.08 -16.97
N MET A 190 -0.43 -1.62 -15.76
CA MET A 190 0.47 -1.79 -14.60
C MET A 190 0.00 -2.85 -13.59
N CYS A 191 -1.29 -3.22 -13.56
CA CYS A 191 -1.88 -4.06 -12.54
C CYS A 191 -2.38 -5.40 -13.10
N GLU A 192 -2.25 -6.47 -12.32
CA GLU A 192 -3.06 -7.68 -12.51
C GLU A 192 -4.49 -7.38 -12.04
N ILE A 193 -5.46 -7.71 -12.91
CA ILE A 193 -6.87 -7.38 -12.69
C ILE A 193 -7.56 -8.54 -11.96
N VAL A 194 -8.09 -8.27 -10.78
CA VAL A 194 -8.73 -9.28 -9.93
C VAL A 194 -10.15 -8.86 -9.60
N ARG A 195 -11.12 -9.60 -10.17
CA ARG A 195 -12.53 -9.43 -9.83
C ARG A 195 -12.84 -10.10 -8.49
N MET A 196 -13.54 -9.41 -7.63
CA MET A 196 -14.01 -9.93 -6.35
C MET A 196 -15.53 -9.79 -6.24
N SER A 197 -16.22 -10.86 -5.84
CA SER A 197 -17.68 -10.92 -5.76
C SER A 197 -18.15 -11.49 -4.43
N GLY A 198 -19.41 -11.22 -4.11
CA GLY A 198 -20.07 -11.65 -2.88
C GLY A 198 -19.79 -10.72 -1.70
N ASP A 199 -20.76 -10.60 -0.80
CA ASP A 199 -20.60 -9.82 0.45
C ASP A 199 -20.19 -10.73 1.59
N LYS A 200 -18.91 -10.68 1.96
CA LYS A 200 -18.35 -11.48 3.05
C LYS A 200 -18.75 -10.98 4.44
N ARG A 201 -19.32 -9.78 4.56
CA ARG A 201 -19.86 -9.26 5.82
C ARG A 201 -21.10 -10.00 6.26
N LEU A 202 -21.88 -10.51 5.29
CA LEU A 202 -23.12 -11.27 5.55
C LEU A 202 -22.88 -12.74 5.93
N THR A 203 -21.67 -13.26 5.70
CA THR A 203 -21.32 -14.66 6.00
C THR A 203 -20.70 -14.86 7.37
N LYS A 204 -20.37 -13.78 8.10
CA LYS A 204 -19.94 -13.86 9.51
C LYS A 204 -21.17 -13.84 10.42
N LYS A 205 -21.79 -15.02 10.61
CA LYS A 205 -22.70 -15.30 11.71
C LYS A 205 -22.04 -16.28 12.67
#